data_9ac3037b2377b5ee8a1fde566a075e8d
#
_entry.id   9ac3037b2377b5ee8a1fde566a075e8d
#
_cell.length_a   1.000
_cell.length_b   1.000
_cell.length_c   1.000
_cell.angle_alpha   90.00
_cell.angle_beta   90.00
_cell.angle_gamma   90.00
#
_symmetry.space_group_name_H-M   'P 1'
#
loop_
_entity.id
_entity.type
_entity.pdbx_description
1 polymer ?
#
loop_
_entity_poly.entity_id
_entity_poly.type
_entity_poly.pdbx_seq_one_letter_code
_entity_poly.pdbx_strand_id
1 'polypeptide(L)' 'MPKIPGVSHLHAVRALEKAGFRIVREGKHIVMSDGRRILTIPRHNPMNAFTMGGIARDAGLSVEEFKALL' A
#
# COMPACT_ATOMS: atom_id res chain seq x y z
N MET A 1 -7.60 -11.37 15.05
CA MET A 1 -6.89 -10.21 14.50
C MET A 1 -7.50 -9.83 13.16
N PRO A 2 -7.68 -8.55 12.94
CA PRO A 2 -8.19 -8.13 11.64
C PRO A 2 -7.14 -8.45 10.57
N LYS A 3 -7.60 -9.01 9.47
CA LYS A 3 -6.73 -9.31 8.33
C LYS A 3 -7.04 -8.31 7.22
N ILE A 4 -5.99 -7.86 6.55
CA ILE A 4 -6.17 -7.08 5.34
C ILE A 4 -6.51 -8.07 4.23
N PRO A 5 -7.65 -7.89 3.53
CA PRO A 5 -7.99 -8.78 2.43
C PRO A 5 -6.97 -8.64 1.30
N GLY A 6 -6.77 -9.70 0.53
CA GLY A 6 -5.96 -9.64 -0.66
C GLY A 6 -6.63 -8.73 -1.67
N VAL A 7 -5.91 -7.70 -2.11
CA VAL A 7 -6.44 -6.72 -3.06
C VAL A 7 -5.46 -6.54 -4.20
N SER A 8 -5.92 -5.99 -5.31
CA SER A 8 -5.03 -5.70 -6.43
C SER A 8 -4.05 -4.59 -6.04
N HIS A 9 -2.88 -4.59 -6.68
CA HIS A 9 -1.89 -3.56 -6.39
C HIS A 9 -2.43 -2.16 -6.72
N LEU A 10 -3.30 -2.02 -7.70
CA LEU A 10 -3.92 -0.72 -8.03
C LEU A 10 -4.85 -0.25 -6.92
N HIS A 11 -5.55 -1.17 -6.29
CA HIS A 11 -6.43 -0.84 -5.18
C HIS A 11 -5.61 -0.33 -3.98
N ALA A 12 -4.48 -0.99 -3.72
CA ALA A 12 -3.55 -0.56 -2.67
C ALA A 12 -2.97 0.83 -2.98
N VAL A 13 -2.60 1.08 -4.24
CA VAL A 13 -2.11 2.39 -4.65
C VAL A 13 -3.14 3.48 -4.37
N ARG A 14 -4.40 3.24 -4.71
CA ARG A 14 -5.47 4.21 -4.45
C ARG A 14 -5.65 4.49 -2.98
N ALA A 15 -5.58 3.44 -2.15
CA ALA A 15 -5.69 3.61 -0.71
C ALA A 15 -4.54 4.48 -0.18
N LEU A 16 -3.33 4.24 -0.65
CA LEU A 16 -2.17 5.01 -0.24
C LEU A 16 -2.23 6.46 -0.74
N GLU A 17 -2.80 6.69 -1.92
CA GLU A 17 -3.02 8.05 -2.41
C GLU A 17 -3.94 8.82 -1.47
N LYS A 18 -4.97 8.18 -0.95
CA LYS A 18 -5.86 8.80 0.03
C LYS A 18 -5.11 9.14 1.33
N ALA A 19 -4.06 8.40 1.64
CA ALA A 19 -3.23 8.65 2.80
C ALA A 19 -2.16 9.72 2.57
N GLY A 20 -2.07 10.29 1.37
CA GLY A 20 -1.13 11.35 1.05
C GLY A 20 0.10 10.91 0.28
N PHE A 21 0.16 9.65 -0.15
CA PHE A 21 1.27 9.15 -0.95
C PHE A 21 1.02 9.40 -2.43
N ARG A 22 2.12 9.55 -3.18
CA ARG A 22 2.07 9.74 -4.63
C ARG A 22 3.00 8.76 -5.31
N ILE A 23 2.66 8.37 -6.52
CA ILE A 23 3.55 7.55 -7.35
C ILE A 23 4.69 8.44 -7.81
N VAL A 24 5.93 8.05 -7.46
CA VAL A 24 7.12 8.79 -7.86
C VAL A 24 7.91 8.05 -8.92
N ARG A 25 7.65 6.76 -9.07
CA ARG A 25 8.30 5.95 -10.09
C ARG A 25 7.45 4.74 -10.42
N GLU A 26 7.40 4.36 -11.68
CA GLU A 26 6.78 3.13 -12.13
C GLU A 26 7.81 2.33 -12.92
N GLY A 27 7.92 1.07 -12.61
CA GLY A 27 8.81 0.12 -13.26
C GLY A 27 8.32 -1.27 -12.95
N LYS A 28 9.21 -2.18 -12.60
CA LYS A 28 8.82 -3.52 -12.15
C LYS A 28 7.94 -3.45 -10.92
N HIS A 29 8.18 -2.43 -10.08
CA HIS A 29 7.37 -2.14 -8.91
C HIS A 29 6.93 -0.69 -9.00
N ILE A 30 5.83 -0.38 -8.32
CA ILE A 30 5.37 1.00 -8.17
C ILE A 30 6.00 1.54 -6.91
N VAL A 31 6.69 2.68 -7.03
CA VAL A 31 7.30 3.35 -5.88
C VAL A 31 6.47 4.58 -5.55
N MET A 32 6.07 4.70 -4.30
CA MET A 32 5.26 5.80 -3.81
C MET A 32 5.97 6.50 -2.66
N SER A 33 5.71 7.78 -2.49
CA SER A 33 6.28 8.56 -1.40
C SER A 33 5.33 9.68 -0.98
N ASP A 34 5.39 10.03 0.30
CA ASP A 34 4.69 11.21 0.84
C ASP A 34 5.68 12.35 1.12
N GLY A 35 6.92 12.21 0.66
CA GLY A 35 8.00 13.16 0.95
C GLY A 35 8.87 12.75 2.12
N ARG A 36 8.43 11.80 2.93
CA ARG A 36 9.20 11.29 4.08
C ARG A 36 9.45 9.81 3.99
N ARG A 37 8.44 9.06 3.59
CA ARG A 37 8.49 7.59 3.51
C ARG A 37 8.47 7.18 2.07
N ILE A 38 9.16 6.09 1.78
CA ILE A 38 9.18 5.51 0.44
C ILE A 38 8.60 4.11 0.54
N LEU A 39 7.63 3.83 -0.31
CA LEU A 39 6.96 2.54 -0.35
C LEU A 39 7.21 1.88 -1.70
N THR A 40 7.50 0.59 -1.67
CA THR A 40 7.62 -0.21 -2.90
C THR A 40 6.43 -1.16 -2.94
N ILE A 41 5.61 -1.04 -3.98
CA ILE A 41 4.40 -1.83 -4.12
C ILE A 41 4.62 -2.83 -5.27
N PRO A 42 4.71 -4.14 -4.98
CA PRO A 42 4.89 -5.14 -6.03
C PRO A 42 3.62 -5.24 -6.87
N ARG A 43 3.80 -5.54 -8.16
CA ARG A 43 2.69 -5.65 -9.10
C ARG A 43 2.10 -7.06 -9.07
N HIS A 44 1.65 -7.48 -7.91
CA HIS A 44 0.98 -8.77 -7.73
C HIS A 44 -0.53 -8.57 -7.62
N ASN A 45 -1.29 -9.43 -8.25
CA ASN A 45 -2.74 -9.42 -8.19
C ASN A 45 -3.27 -10.83 -7.94
N PRO A 46 -3.91 -11.10 -6.80
CA PRO A 46 -4.02 -10.19 -5.66
C PRO A 46 -2.75 -10.20 -4.81
N MET A 47 -2.50 -9.13 -4.09
CA MET A 47 -1.42 -9.11 -3.10
C MET A 47 -1.90 -9.84 -1.84
N ASN A 48 -0.99 -10.60 -1.22
CA ASN A 48 -1.35 -11.31 -0.01
C ASN A 48 -1.37 -10.38 1.21
N ALA A 49 -1.98 -10.87 2.29
CA ALA A 49 -2.16 -10.06 3.50
C ALA A 49 -0.84 -9.65 4.15
N PHE A 50 0.20 -10.48 4.05
CA PHE A 50 1.51 -10.14 4.62
C PHE A 50 2.14 -8.97 3.90
N THR A 51 2.10 -8.99 2.56
CA THR A 51 2.62 -7.90 1.75
C THR A 51 1.87 -6.60 2.05
N MET A 52 0.54 -6.67 2.13
CA MET A 52 -0.28 -5.51 2.45
C MET A 52 0.01 -4.97 3.84
N GLY A 53 0.18 -5.86 4.82
CA GLY A 53 0.52 -5.46 6.19
C GLY A 53 1.86 -4.77 6.26
N GLY A 54 2.86 -5.24 5.52
CA GLY A 54 4.17 -4.61 5.45
C GLY A 54 4.10 -3.22 4.84
N ILE A 55 3.33 -3.07 3.77
CA ILE A 55 3.14 -1.77 3.11
C ILE A 55 2.44 -0.79 4.07
N ALA A 56 1.40 -1.23 4.75
CA ALA A 56 0.70 -0.38 5.71
C ALA A 56 1.65 0.09 6.82
N ARG A 57 2.46 -0.83 7.35
CA ARG A 57 3.44 -0.50 8.38
C ARG A 57 4.44 0.53 7.88
N ASP A 58 4.98 0.31 6.69
CA ASP A 58 5.96 1.23 6.10
C ASP A 58 5.35 2.61 5.84
N ALA A 59 4.05 2.65 5.60
CA ALA A 59 3.32 3.90 5.42
C ALA A 59 2.98 4.58 6.76
N GLY A 60 3.26 3.94 7.88
CA GLY A 60 2.92 4.47 9.19
C GLY A 60 1.46 4.32 9.55
N LEU A 61 0.76 3.38 8.89
CA LEU A 61 -0.66 3.15 9.11
C LEU A 61 -0.87 1.85 9.89
N SER A 62 -1.89 1.83 10.71
CA SER A 62 -2.34 0.58 11.31
C SER A 62 -3.09 -0.24 10.24
N VAL A 63 -3.25 -1.54 10.50
CA VAL A 63 -4.03 -2.40 9.61
C VAL A 63 -5.45 -1.85 9.45
N GLU A 64 -6.04 -1.39 10.54
CA GLU A 64 -7.40 -0.84 10.53
C GLU A 64 -7.50 0.44 9.72
N GLU A 65 -6.52 1.33 9.87
CA GLU A 65 -6.48 2.56 9.10
C GLU A 65 -6.36 2.28 7.61
N PHE A 66 -5.50 1.35 7.25
CA PHE A 66 -5.32 0.98 5.85
C PHE A 66 -6.59 0.34 5.27
N LYS A 67 -7.23 -0.54 6.02
CA LYS A 67 -8.50 -1.15 5.59
C LYS A 67 -9.58 -0.10 5.36
N ALA A 68 -9.61 0.92 6.18
CA ALA A 68 -10.60 2.00 6.03
C ALA A 68 -10.38 2.79 4.73
N LEU A 69 -9.16 2.78 4.18
CA LEU A 69 -8.86 3.47 2.93
C LEU A 69 -9.15 2.61 1.70
N LEU A 70 -9.28 1.32 1.89
CA LEU A 70 -9.65 0.41 0.80
C LEU A 70 -11.16 0.51 0.51
#